data_13cbad9e1f5f6081406329581a6986a6
#
_entry.id   13cbad9e1f5f6081406329581a6986a6
#
_cell.length_a   1.000
_cell.length_b   1.000
_cell.length_c   1.000
_cell.angle_alpha   90.00
_cell.angle_beta   90.00
_cell.angle_gamma   90.00
#
_symmetry.space_group_name_H-M   'P 1'
#
loop_
_entity.id
_entity.type
_entity.pdbx_description
1 polymer ?
#
loop_
_entity_poly.entity_id
_entity_poly.type
_entity_poly.pdbx_seq_one_letter_code
_entity_poly.pdbx_strand_id
1 'polypeptide(L)'
;MTDLNDIVDQAKAAFAQAATPADLENAKALYLGKAGRLTELMKGMATLSVDEKKSRGAVINLAKQAIESALNDRRKALADAELNLQLQAEALDVTLPGRQRGAGGLHPVTLTLERIESIFGSMGFEVAQGPEIETDWFNFTALNTPQDHPARSMHDTFYVEGGTENAPHLLRTHTSPMQIRYAVQHVKKYRQASGVDASTPLFSGEMPEIRVIAPGRTYRVDSDATHSPMFHQCEGLWVGENVSFKDLKFVFTDFCRTFFESDDLVLRFRPSFFPFTEPSAEIDIQFQQGPLAGRWLEVAGSGQVHPNVIRNMGLDPEKFIGFAFGMGPDRLTMLRYDVNDLRLFFDGDIRFLSQFQ
;
A
#
# COMPACT_ATOMS: atom_id res chain seq x y z
N MET A 1 55.95 -61.70 -2.14
CA MET A 1 54.59 -61.15 -2.01
C MET A 1 54.37 -60.49 -0.64
N THR A 2 54.96 -60.96 0.40
CA THR A 2 54.85 -60.37 1.78
C THR A 2 55.34 -58.94 1.84
N ASP A 3 56.40 -58.58 1.17
CA ASP A 3 57.00 -57.21 1.17
C ASP A 3 56.08 -56.12 0.57
N LEU A 4 55.24 -56.44 -0.42
CA LEU A 4 54.37 -55.41 -1.08
C LEU A 4 53.12 -55.09 -0.29
N ASN A 5 52.53 -56.12 0.34
CA ASN A 5 51.35 -55.91 1.22
C ASN A 5 51.80 -55.13 2.47
N ASP A 6 52.98 -55.41 3.03
CA ASP A 6 53.50 -54.64 4.16
C ASP A 6 53.69 -53.14 3.83
N ILE A 7 54.16 -52.86 2.59
CA ILE A 7 54.31 -51.46 2.14
C ILE A 7 52.97 -50.78 2.00
N VAL A 8 51.94 -51.48 1.47
CA VAL A 8 50.58 -50.95 1.37
C VAL A 8 49.96 -50.62 2.75
N ASP A 9 50.12 -51.56 3.69
CA ASP A 9 49.60 -51.41 5.04
C ASP A 9 50.35 -50.31 5.82
N GLN A 10 51.65 -50.22 5.67
CA GLN A 10 52.48 -49.14 6.25
C GLN A 10 52.09 -47.78 5.65
N ALA A 11 51.81 -47.68 4.34
CA ALA A 11 51.41 -46.47 3.68
C ALA A 11 50.04 -46.03 4.18
N LYS A 12 49.04 -46.94 4.26
CA LYS A 12 47.71 -46.67 4.81
C LYS A 12 47.81 -46.21 6.24
N ALA A 13 48.55 -46.82 7.08
CA ALA A 13 48.76 -46.42 8.48
C ALA A 13 49.38 -45.02 8.58
N ALA A 14 50.40 -44.73 7.78
CA ALA A 14 51.04 -43.42 7.77
C ALA A 14 50.06 -42.30 7.31
N PHE A 15 49.25 -42.58 6.29
CA PHE A 15 48.24 -41.62 5.86
C PHE A 15 47.15 -41.42 6.91
N ALA A 16 46.70 -42.48 7.57
CA ALA A 16 45.73 -42.38 8.64
C ALA A 16 46.22 -41.54 9.82
N GLN A 17 47.55 -41.60 10.13
CA GLN A 17 48.15 -40.81 11.20
C GLN A 17 48.49 -39.38 10.83
N ALA A 18 48.51 -39.01 9.54
CA ALA A 18 48.75 -37.62 9.12
C ALA A 18 47.70 -36.68 9.67
N ALA A 19 48.09 -35.76 10.54
CA ALA A 19 47.19 -34.80 11.18
C ALA A 19 46.90 -33.55 10.32
N THR A 20 47.85 -33.22 9.44
CA THR A 20 47.79 -32.04 8.57
C THR A 20 47.93 -32.40 7.09
N PRO A 21 47.51 -31.56 6.16
CA PRO A 21 47.78 -31.73 4.72
C PRO A 21 49.29 -31.85 4.42
N ALA A 22 50.15 -31.12 5.17
CA ALA A 22 51.59 -31.17 5.03
C ALA A 22 52.16 -32.54 5.43
N ASP A 23 51.67 -33.10 6.56
CA ASP A 23 52.05 -34.44 7.00
C ASP A 23 51.69 -35.51 5.98
N LEU A 24 50.49 -35.36 5.38
CA LEU A 24 50.01 -36.28 4.35
C LEU A 24 50.86 -36.22 3.08
N GLU A 25 51.27 -35.04 2.63
CA GLU A 25 52.17 -34.91 1.47
C GLU A 25 53.61 -35.45 1.77
N ASN A 26 54.07 -35.26 3.00
CA ASN A 26 55.34 -35.89 3.44
C ASN A 26 55.22 -37.43 3.42
N ALA A 27 54.19 -37.99 3.97
CA ALA A 27 53.92 -39.42 3.94
C ALA A 27 53.79 -39.95 2.50
N LYS A 28 53.11 -39.24 1.63
CA LYS A 28 52.96 -39.53 0.19
C LYS A 28 54.36 -39.59 -0.47
N ALA A 29 55.27 -38.64 -0.18
CA ALA A 29 56.58 -38.60 -0.75
C ALA A 29 57.41 -39.85 -0.35
N LEU A 30 57.23 -40.37 0.86
CA LEU A 30 57.94 -41.56 1.39
C LEU A 30 57.52 -42.84 0.63
N TYR A 31 56.25 -42.95 0.18
CA TYR A 31 55.78 -44.19 -0.47
C TYR A 31 55.66 -44.06 -2.00
N LEU A 32 55.21 -42.92 -2.51
CA LEU A 32 54.88 -42.67 -3.92
C LEU A 32 55.84 -41.67 -4.60
N GLY A 33 56.74 -41.04 -3.86
CA GLY A 33 57.71 -40.09 -4.40
C GLY A 33 58.72 -40.70 -5.37
N LYS A 34 59.61 -39.89 -5.98
CA LYS A 34 60.60 -40.30 -6.91
C LYS A 34 61.63 -41.31 -6.28
N ALA A 35 61.89 -41.20 -4.98
CA ALA A 35 62.68 -42.10 -4.15
C ALA A 35 61.83 -42.92 -3.17
N GLY A 36 60.49 -42.99 -3.44
CA GLY A 36 59.57 -43.70 -2.56
C GLY A 36 59.69 -45.21 -2.65
N ARG A 37 59.30 -45.87 -1.56
CA ARG A 37 59.44 -47.33 -1.41
C ARG A 37 58.76 -48.10 -2.57
N LEU A 38 57.65 -47.71 -3.06
CA LEU A 38 56.94 -48.32 -4.20
C LEU A 38 57.69 -48.06 -5.50
N THR A 39 58.27 -46.87 -5.69
CA THR A 39 59.07 -46.52 -6.87
C THR A 39 60.37 -47.29 -6.94
N GLU A 40 61.01 -47.55 -5.81
CA GLU A 40 62.24 -48.42 -5.75
C GLU A 40 61.93 -49.85 -6.14
N LEU A 41 60.82 -50.42 -5.69
CA LEU A 41 60.35 -51.74 -6.13
C LEU A 41 60.07 -51.79 -7.65
N MET A 42 59.50 -50.74 -8.22
CA MET A 42 59.30 -50.63 -9.68
C MET A 42 60.63 -50.59 -10.45
N LYS A 43 61.66 -49.89 -9.95
CA LYS A 43 62.98 -49.83 -10.55
C LYS A 43 63.68 -51.22 -10.53
N GLY A 44 63.51 -51.99 -9.45
CA GLY A 44 64.07 -53.35 -9.31
C GLY A 44 63.48 -54.35 -10.31
N MET A 45 62.34 -54.03 -10.97
CA MET A 45 61.81 -54.91 -12.03
C MET A 45 62.60 -54.86 -13.34
N ALA A 46 63.49 -53.86 -13.52
CA ALA A 46 64.19 -53.69 -14.78
C ALA A 46 65.03 -54.92 -15.16
N THR A 47 65.48 -55.74 -14.21
CA THR A 47 66.38 -56.94 -14.37
C THR A 47 65.61 -58.24 -14.50
N LEU A 48 64.27 -58.28 -14.48
CA LEU A 48 63.43 -59.47 -14.53
C LEU A 48 63.06 -59.89 -15.97
N SER A 49 62.68 -61.16 -16.16
CA SER A 49 62.17 -61.68 -17.44
C SER A 49 60.87 -61.08 -17.84
N VAL A 50 60.46 -61.20 -19.12
CA VAL A 50 59.22 -60.53 -19.64
C VAL A 50 57.93 -61.03 -18.96
N ASP A 51 57.80 -62.30 -18.66
CA ASP A 51 56.66 -62.90 -18.00
C ASP A 51 56.58 -62.51 -16.51
N GLU A 52 57.72 -62.47 -15.83
CA GLU A 52 57.76 -61.98 -14.45
C GLU A 52 57.47 -60.50 -14.34
N LYS A 53 57.89 -59.67 -15.33
CA LYS A 53 57.56 -58.28 -15.41
C LYS A 53 56.09 -58.07 -15.50
N LYS A 54 55.37 -58.88 -16.32
CA LYS A 54 53.93 -58.76 -16.54
C LYS A 54 53.11 -59.12 -15.30
N SER A 55 53.49 -60.24 -14.62
CA SER A 55 52.78 -60.67 -13.41
C SER A 55 53.08 -59.77 -12.20
N ARG A 56 54.33 -59.37 -11.95
CA ARG A 56 54.66 -58.43 -10.88
C ARG A 56 54.15 -57.02 -11.14
N GLY A 57 54.14 -56.56 -12.40
CA GLY A 57 53.63 -55.26 -12.77
C GLY A 57 52.11 -55.08 -12.46
N ALA A 58 51.35 -56.14 -12.69
CA ALA A 58 49.94 -56.14 -12.34
C ALA A 58 49.70 -55.99 -10.83
N VAL A 59 50.44 -56.72 -10.01
CA VAL A 59 50.35 -56.68 -8.54
C VAL A 59 50.83 -55.35 -7.98
N ILE A 60 51.93 -54.78 -8.52
CA ILE A 60 52.41 -53.44 -8.11
C ILE A 60 51.41 -52.35 -8.49
N ASN A 61 50.76 -52.49 -9.64
CA ASN A 61 49.76 -51.52 -10.06
C ASN A 61 48.52 -51.53 -9.13
N LEU A 62 48.07 -52.71 -8.70
CA LEU A 62 46.99 -52.81 -7.68
C LEU A 62 47.40 -52.21 -6.34
N ALA A 63 48.67 -52.48 -5.90
CA ALA A 63 49.22 -51.89 -4.69
C ALA A 63 49.28 -50.35 -4.79
N LYS A 64 49.69 -49.80 -5.94
CA LYS A 64 49.69 -48.36 -6.21
C LYS A 64 48.30 -47.76 -6.13
N GLN A 65 47.32 -48.38 -6.77
CA GLN A 65 45.96 -47.95 -6.71
C GLN A 65 45.36 -47.92 -5.29
N ALA A 66 45.69 -48.99 -4.50
CA ALA A 66 45.26 -49.06 -3.09
C ALA A 66 45.91 -47.97 -2.23
N ILE A 67 47.16 -47.62 -2.45
CA ILE A 67 47.89 -46.55 -1.75
C ILE A 67 47.30 -45.16 -2.20
N GLU A 68 47.07 -44.96 -3.51
CA GLU A 68 46.50 -43.73 -4.04
C GLU A 68 45.03 -43.50 -3.57
N SER A 69 44.25 -44.56 -3.46
CA SER A 69 42.90 -44.48 -2.88
C SER A 69 42.95 -44.03 -1.43
N ALA A 70 43.77 -44.70 -0.60
CA ALA A 70 43.92 -44.36 0.81
C ALA A 70 44.43 -42.91 1.02
N LEU A 71 45.32 -42.44 0.15
CA LEU A 71 45.79 -41.04 0.15
C LEU A 71 44.65 -40.06 -0.13
N ASN A 72 43.87 -40.34 -1.17
CA ASN A 72 42.74 -39.46 -1.56
C ASN A 72 41.65 -39.45 -0.50
N ASP A 73 41.33 -40.59 0.10
CA ASP A 73 40.35 -40.68 1.18
C ASP A 73 40.78 -39.82 2.39
N ARG A 74 42.08 -39.93 2.76
CA ARG A 74 42.60 -39.10 3.87
C ARG A 74 42.63 -37.62 3.53
N ARG A 75 43.00 -37.27 2.29
CA ARG A 75 43.03 -35.88 1.82
C ARG A 75 41.63 -35.26 1.92
N LYS A 76 40.62 -36.03 1.48
CA LYS A 76 39.24 -35.60 1.59
C LYS A 76 38.79 -35.43 3.04
N ALA A 77 39.14 -36.40 3.91
CA ALA A 77 38.80 -36.31 5.33
C ALA A 77 39.46 -35.12 6.04
N LEU A 78 40.68 -34.76 5.71
CA LEU A 78 41.36 -33.56 6.25
C LEU A 78 40.71 -32.27 5.73
N ALA A 79 40.37 -32.20 4.44
CA ALA A 79 39.68 -31.03 3.86
C ALA A 79 38.29 -30.87 4.45
N ASP A 80 37.51 -31.95 4.61
CA ASP A 80 36.18 -31.92 5.22
C ASP A 80 36.25 -31.48 6.71
N ALA A 81 37.29 -31.92 7.44
CA ALA A 81 37.50 -31.51 8.82
C ALA A 81 37.84 -30.01 8.94
N GLU A 82 38.69 -29.49 8.07
CA GLU A 82 39.06 -28.09 8.00
C GLU A 82 37.82 -27.22 7.65
N LEU A 83 37.06 -27.64 6.63
CA LEU A 83 35.84 -26.99 6.24
C LEU A 83 34.82 -26.96 7.38
N ASN A 84 34.65 -28.08 8.10
CA ASN A 84 33.74 -28.14 9.24
C ASN A 84 34.13 -27.20 10.37
N LEU A 85 35.43 -27.08 10.66
CA LEU A 85 35.94 -26.11 11.65
C LEU A 85 35.63 -24.65 11.21
N GLN A 86 35.86 -24.36 9.93
CA GLN A 86 35.56 -23.04 9.38
C GLN A 86 34.06 -22.74 9.45
N LEU A 87 33.19 -23.68 9.02
CA LEU A 87 31.75 -23.52 9.08
C LEU A 87 31.22 -23.32 10.52
N GLN A 88 31.85 -24.04 11.50
CA GLN A 88 31.51 -23.83 12.90
C GLN A 88 31.94 -22.45 13.42
N ALA A 89 33.12 -21.98 12.99
CA ALA A 89 33.60 -20.64 13.39
C ALA A 89 32.80 -19.50 12.75
N GLU A 90 32.28 -19.71 11.55
CA GLU A 90 31.46 -18.74 10.82
C GLU A 90 29.93 -18.89 11.08
N ALA A 91 29.54 -19.87 11.91
CA ALA A 91 28.14 -20.11 12.21
C ALA A 91 27.49 -18.90 12.89
N LEU A 92 26.41 -18.40 12.29
CA LEU A 92 25.57 -17.35 12.87
C LEU A 92 24.35 -17.98 13.51
N ASP A 93 23.99 -17.48 14.69
CA ASP A 93 22.75 -17.87 15.34
C ASP A 93 21.56 -17.24 14.61
N VAL A 94 20.92 -18.02 13.75
CA VAL A 94 19.74 -17.59 12.98
C VAL A 94 18.44 -17.65 13.78
N THR A 95 18.47 -18.11 15.04
CA THR A 95 17.30 -18.14 15.92
C THR A 95 17.08 -16.80 16.62
N LEU A 96 18.08 -15.92 16.61
CA LEU A 96 17.92 -14.58 17.13
C LEU A 96 16.90 -13.80 16.29
N PRO A 97 15.95 -13.08 16.93
CA PRO A 97 15.01 -12.26 16.21
C PRO A 97 15.75 -11.21 15.37
N GLY A 98 15.32 -11.06 14.11
CA GLY A 98 15.82 -10.00 13.24
C GLY A 98 15.54 -8.62 13.86
N ARG A 99 16.19 -7.57 13.33
CA ARG A 99 15.85 -6.20 13.72
C ARG A 99 14.37 -5.99 13.51
N GLN A 100 13.63 -5.76 14.59
CA GLN A 100 12.21 -5.40 14.49
C GLN A 100 12.14 -4.10 13.69
N ARG A 101 11.50 -4.16 12.54
CA ARG A 101 10.96 -2.96 11.91
C ARG A 101 9.82 -2.54 12.83
N GLY A 102 9.84 -1.31 13.32
CA GLY A 102 8.74 -0.78 14.14
C GLY A 102 7.40 -1.06 13.47
N ALA A 103 6.34 -1.21 14.25
CA ALA A 103 4.99 -1.31 13.71
C ALA A 103 4.73 -0.08 12.84
N GLY A 104 4.28 -0.26 11.59
CA GLY A 104 3.84 0.84 10.75
C GLY A 104 2.53 1.40 11.28
N GLY A 105 2.28 2.69 11.09
CA GLY A 105 1.01 3.36 11.33
C GLY A 105 0.29 3.70 10.03
N LEU A 106 -0.99 4.07 10.12
CA LEU A 106 -1.74 4.61 9.01
C LEU A 106 -1.38 6.10 8.81
N HIS A 107 -1.45 6.55 7.56
CA HIS A 107 -1.27 7.96 7.25
C HIS A 107 -2.35 8.81 7.95
N PRO A 108 -2.04 10.00 8.50
CA PRO A 108 -3.00 10.80 9.26
C PRO A 108 -4.27 11.17 8.49
N VAL A 109 -4.19 11.39 7.18
CA VAL A 109 -5.38 11.61 6.34
C VAL A 109 -6.22 10.34 6.23
N THR A 110 -5.59 9.15 6.18
CA THR A 110 -6.33 7.87 6.20
C THR A 110 -7.09 7.70 7.52
N LEU A 111 -6.43 7.97 8.66
CA LEU A 111 -7.09 7.94 9.98
C LEU A 111 -8.28 8.91 10.04
N THR A 112 -8.14 10.09 9.45
CA THR A 112 -9.21 11.08 9.36
C THR A 112 -10.37 10.58 8.51
N LEU A 113 -10.10 9.98 7.34
CA LEU A 113 -11.14 9.42 6.46
C LEU A 113 -11.89 8.27 7.13
N GLU A 114 -11.19 7.32 7.75
CA GLU A 114 -11.82 6.22 8.52
C GLU A 114 -12.70 6.75 9.64
N ARG A 115 -12.27 7.79 10.34
CA ARG A 115 -13.07 8.44 11.38
C ARG A 115 -14.32 9.12 10.82
N ILE A 116 -14.20 9.84 9.69
CA ILE A 116 -15.32 10.45 8.99
C ILE A 116 -16.36 9.38 8.59
N GLU A 117 -15.88 8.30 7.94
CA GLU A 117 -16.73 7.19 7.52
C GLU A 117 -17.43 6.51 8.70
N SER A 118 -16.73 6.30 9.81
CA SER A 118 -17.30 5.70 11.02
C SER A 118 -18.41 6.58 11.62
N ILE A 119 -18.18 7.90 11.73
CA ILE A 119 -19.16 8.83 12.30
C ILE A 119 -20.41 8.89 11.42
N PHE A 120 -20.27 9.13 10.11
CA PHE A 120 -21.41 9.19 9.20
C PHE A 120 -22.11 7.83 9.05
N GLY A 121 -21.37 6.73 9.08
CA GLY A 121 -21.92 5.38 9.12
C GLY A 121 -22.85 5.16 10.33
N SER A 122 -22.47 5.68 11.50
CA SER A 122 -23.33 5.63 12.69
C SER A 122 -24.61 6.46 12.57
N MET A 123 -24.62 7.48 11.69
CA MET A 123 -25.79 8.29 11.36
C MET A 123 -26.64 7.71 10.19
N GLY A 124 -26.28 6.52 9.69
CA GLY A 124 -26.99 5.83 8.62
C GLY A 124 -26.60 6.27 7.20
N PHE A 125 -25.47 6.91 7.02
CA PHE A 125 -24.93 7.21 5.70
C PHE A 125 -24.14 6.02 5.14
N GLU A 126 -24.34 5.73 3.86
CA GLU A 126 -23.52 4.78 3.10
C GLU A 126 -22.27 5.47 2.53
N VAL A 127 -21.22 4.71 2.30
CA VAL A 127 -20.00 5.21 1.65
C VAL A 127 -20.00 4.86 0.17
N ALA A 128 -19.96 5.88 -0.70
CA ALA A 128 -19.90 5.71 -2.14
C ALA A 128 -18.52 6.02 -2.70
N GLN A 129 -18.03 5.16 -3.57
CA GLN A 129 -16.78 5.34 -4.30
C GLN A 129 -17.04 5.41 -5.80
N GLY A 130 -16.17 6.09 -6.55
CA GLY A 130 -16.28 6.19 -7.99
C GLY A 130 -15.03 6.70 -8.69
N PRO A 131 -15.13 6.89 -10.02
CA PRO A 131 -13.97 7.19 -10.84
C PRO A 131 -13.38 8.57 -10.52
N GLU A 132 -12.06 8.67 -10.60
CA GLU A 132 -11.34 9.95 -10.51
C GLU A 132 -11.33 10.67 -11.86
N ILE A 133 -11.39 9.91 -12.97
CA ILE A 133 -11.59 10.46 -14.31
C ILE A 133 -13.07 10.50 -14.58
N GLU A 134 -13.59 11.71 -14.77
CA GLU A 134 -15.01 11.98 -14.94
C GLU A 134 -15.33 12.59 -16.31
N THR A 135 -16.61 12.55 -16.68
CA THR A 135 -17.11 13.33 -17.79
C THR A 135 -17.52 14.71 -17.31
N ASP A 136 -17.48 15.69 -18.22
CA ASP A 136 -17.96 17.05 -17.97
C ASP A 136 -19.41 17.05 -17.43
N TRP A 137 -20.24 16.16 -17.93
CA TRP A 137 -21.65 16.10 -17.51
C TRP A 137 -21.79 15.84 -16.00
N PHE A 138 -21.10 14.80 -15.49
CA PHE A 138 -21.19 14.48 -14.05
C PHE A 138 -20.47 15.51 -13.19
N ASN A 139 -19.32 16.05 -13.67
CA ASN A 139 -18.54 16.98 -12.87
C ASN A 139 -19.15 18.39 -12.78
N PHE A 140 -19.90 18.80 -13.82
CA PHE A 140 -20.41 20.16 -13.90
C PHE A 140 -21.91 20.25 -14.26
N THR A 141 -22.31 19.73 -15.43
CA THR A 141 -23.65 19.96 -15.98
C THR A 141 -24.74 19.40 -15.08
N ALA A 142 -24.60 18.17 -14.59
CA ALA A 142 -25.56 17.53 -13.69
C ALA A 142 -25.68 18.25 -12.35
N LEU A 143 -24.64 19.00 -11.97
CA LEU A 143 -24.54 19.80 -10.76
C LEU A 143 -24.94 21.27 -10.98
N ASN A 144 -25.71 21.55 -12.05
CA ASN A 144 -26.22 22.88 -12.36
C ASN A 144 -25.12 23.95 -12.58
N THR A 145 -23.88 23.54 -12.91
CA THR A 145 -22.78 24.46 -13.20
C THR A 145 -22.89 24.93 -14.66
N PRO A 146 -23.04 26.21 -14.96
CA PRO A 146 -23.20 26.71 -16.32
C PRO A 146 -21.91 26.53 -17.15
N GLN A 147 -22.06 26.59 -18.50
CA GLN A 147 -20.93 26.33 -19.41
C GLN A 147 -19.80 27.36 -19.32
N ASP A 148 -20.16 28.61 -19.02
CA ASP A 148 -19.25 29.75 -18.90
C ASP A 148 -18.69 29.92 -17.47
N HIS A 149 -18.94 28.96 -16.59
CA HIS A 149 -18.44 29.04 -15.22
C HIS A 149 -16.91 28.92 -15.17
N PRO A 150 -16.21 29.80 -14.42
CA PRO A 150 -14.74 29.82 -14.36
C PRO A 150 -14.11 28.45 -14.00
N ALA A 151 -14.74 27.69 -13.12
CA ALA A 151 -14.24 26.36 -12.71
C ALA A 151 -14.11 25.35 -13.87
N ARG A 152 -14.73 25.60 -15.04
CA ARG A 152 -14.56 24.78 -16.24
C ARG A 152 -13.32 25.18 -17.07
N SER A 153 -12.64 26.27 -16.68
CA SER A 153 -11.44 26.73 -17.36
C SER A 153 -10.31 25.69 -17.25
N MET A 154 -9.50 25.57 -18.30
CA MET A 154 -8.26 24.77 -18.28
C MET A 154 -7.23 25.31 -17.28
N HIS A 155 -7.42 26.52 -16.75
CA HIS A 155 -6.57 27.06 -15.68
C HIS A 155 -6.92 26.46 -14.31
N ASP A 156 -8.12 25.90 -14.14
CA ASP A 156 -8.58 25.34 -12.86
C ASP A 156 -8.83 23.83 -12.91
N THR A 157 -9.04 23.26 -14.10
CA THR A 157 -9.40 21.84 -14.30
C THR A 157 -8.38 21.11 -15.17
N PHE A 158 -7.94 19.93 -14.73
CA PHE A 158 -7.13 19.03 -15.54
C PHE A 158 -8.02 18.22 -16.50
N TYR A 159 -7.97 18.54 -17.77
CA TYR A 159 -8.56 17.73 -18.83
C TYR A 159 -7.58 16.63 -19.25
N VAL A 160 -8.09 15.43 -19.49
CA VAL A 160 -7.29 14.26 -19.89
C VAL A 160 -7.64 13.83 -21.30
N GLU A 161 -6.71 13.15 -21.97
CA GLU A 161 -6.96 12.58 -23.29
C GLU A 161 -8.10 11.53 -23.21
N GLY A 162 -8.98 11.55 -24.21
CA GLY A 162 -10.16 10.69 -24.28
C GLY A 162 -11.46 11.49 -24.22
N GLY A 163 -12.56 10.80 -24.50
CA GLY A 163 -13.86 11.47 -24.68
C GLY A 163 -14.01 12.10 -26.06
N THR A 164 -14.99 12.96 -26.21
CA THR A 164 -15.25 13.73 -27.43
C THR A 164 -15.16 15.22 -27.15
N GLU A 165 -15.07 16.05 -28.19
CA GLU A 165 -15.06 17.52 -28.05
C GLU A 165 -16.29 18.04 -27.25
N ASN A 166 -17.44 17.39 -27.41
CA ASN A 166 -18.67 17.72 -26.69
C ASN A 166 -18.84 17.00 -25.34
N ALA A 167 -17.97 16.07 -24.99
CA ALA A 167 -17.96 15.31 -23.75
C ALA A 167 -16.52 14.98 -23.32
N PRO A 168 -15.72 15.99 -22.98
CA PRO A 168 -14.35 15.79 -22.58
C PRO A 168 -14.26 15.03 -21.26
N HIS A 169 -13.17 14.29 -21.07
CA HIS A 169 -12.82 13.68 -19.80
C HIS A 169 -11.92 14.62 -19.01
N LEU A 170 -12.05 14.59 -17.71
CA LEU A 170 -11.29 15.43 -16.78
C LEU A 170 -11.00 14.67 -15.46
N LEU A 171 -10.00 15.12 -14.72
CA LEU A 171 -9.84 14.73 -13.34
C LEU A 171 -10.87 15.49 -12.50
N ARG A 172 -11.68 14.79 -11.71
CA ARG A 172 -12.77 15.40 -10.94
C ARG A 172 -12.25 16.48 -10.00
N THR A 173 -12.89 17.64 -10.03
CA THR A 173 -12.53 18.82 -9.23
C THR A 173 -13.12 18.82 -7.82
N HIS A 174 -14.07 17.92 -7.58
CA HIS A 174 -14.75 17.65 -6.31
C HIS A 174 -15.36 16.23 -6.35
N THR A 175 -15.83 15.73 -5.21
CA THR A 175 -16.44 14.40 -5.14
C THR A 175 -17.95 14.41 -5.39
N SER A 176 -18.56 15.58 -5.68
CA SER A 176 -20.00 15.74 -5.99
C SER A 176 -20.50 14.87 -7.14
N PRO A 177 -19.72 14.52 -8.20
CA PRO A 177 -20.17 13.57 -9.22
C PRO A 177 -20.73 12.28 -8.64
N MET A 178 -20.16 11.83 -7.51
CA MET A 178 -20.61 10.61 -6.84
C MET A 178 -22.01 10.70 -6.28
N GLN A 179 -22.43 11.89 -5.83
CA GLN A 179 -23.80 12.13 -5.37
C GLN A 179 -24.80 11.85 -6.51
N ILE A 180 -24.51 12.36 -7.71
CA ILE A 180 -25.35 12.12 -8.89
C ILE A 180 -25.31 10.65 -9.31
N ARG A 181 -24.13 10.06 -9.40
CA ARG A 181 -23.96 8.64 -9.77
C ARG A 181 -24.70 7.71 -8.83
N TYR A 182 -24.54 7.93 -7.53
CA TYR A 182 -25.21 7.14 -6.51
C TYR A 182 -26.74 7.30 -6.59
N ALA A 183 -27.23 8.54 -6.65
CA ALA A 183 -28.67 8.83 -6.71
C ALA A 183 -29.33 8.21 -7.95
N VAL A 184 -28.73 8.39 -9.13
CA VAL A 184 -29.24 7.79 -10.40
C VAL A 184 -29.29 6.26 -10.30
N GLN A 185 -28.24 5.64 -9.73
CA GLN A 185 -28.22 4.18 -9.54
C GLN A 185 -29.27 3.73 -8.51
N HIS A 186 -29.42 4.46 -7.42
CA HIS A 186 -30.40 4.17 -6.37
C HIS A 186 -31.83 4.21 -6.93
N VAL A 187 -32.18 5.28 -7.64
CA VAL A 187 -33.47 5.44 -8.33
C VAL A 187 -33.70 4.31 -9.34
N LYS A 188 -32.70 3.98 -10.14
CA LYS A 188 -32.77 2.88 -11.13
C LYS A 188 -33.02 1.53 -10.46
N LYS A 189 -32.28 1.21 -9.41
CA LYS A 189 -32.46 -0.04 -8.63
C LYS A 189 -33.86 -0.14 -8.05
N TYR A 190 -34.34 0.95 -7.44
CA TYR A 190 -35.68 1.00 -6.89
C TYR A 190 -36.74 0.74 -7.96
N ARG A 191 -36.69 1.45 -9.11
CA ARG A 191 -37.63 1.26 -10.23
C ARG A 191 -37.65 -0.17 -10.75
N GLN A 192 -36.47 -0.79 -10.89
CA GLN A 192 -36.36 -2.18 -11.32
C GLN A 192 -36.96 -3.16 -10.31
N ALA A 193 -36.73 -2.94 -9.02
CA ALA A 193 -37.26 -3.80 -7.96
C ALA A 193 -38.78 -3.67 -7.80
N SER A 194 -39.34 -2.47 -7.98
CA SER A 194 -40.76 -2.16 -7.82
C SER A 194 -41.56 -2.31 -9.10
N GLY A 195 -40.93 -2.60 -10.25
CA GLY A 195 -41.61 -2.69 -11.55
C GLY A 195 -42.20 -1.34 -12.04
N VAL A 196 -41.70 -0.22 -11.51
CA VAL A 196 -42.16 1.12 -11.86
C VAL A 196 -41.48 1.61 -13.13
N ASP A 197 -42.25 1.96 -14.14
CA ASP A 197 -41.74 2.50 -15.40
C ASP A 197 -40.94 3.80 -15.21
N ALA A 198 -39.98 4.06 -16.08
CA ALA A 198 -39.14 5.25 -16.02
C ALA A 198 -39.94 6.58 -16.14
N SER A 199 -41.03 6.55 -16.85
CA SER A 199 -41.94 7.71 -17.04
C SER A 199 -42.90 7.93 -15.88
N THR A 200 -43.08 6.97 -14.98
CA THR A 200 -43.98 7.07 -13.84
C THR A 200 -43.35 7.93 -12.75
N PRO A 201 -43.96 8.98 -12.25
CA PRO A 201 -43.49 9.73 -11.11
C PRO A 201 -43.33 8.81 -9.89
N LEU A 202 -42.24 8.94 -9.14
CA LEU A 202 -42.08 8.26 -7.87
C LEU A 202 -42.93 8.98 -6.82
N PHE A 203 -43.74 8.21 -6.10
CA PHE A 203 -44.60 8.73 -5.05
C PHE A 203 -43.91 8.70 -3.70
N SER A 204 -44.42 9.48 -2.77
CA SER A 204 -43.94 9.60 -1.42
C SER A 204 -44.05 8.30 -0.64
N GLY A 205 -43.04 8.01 0.17
CA GLY A 205 -42.94 6.81 1.01
C GLY A 205 -42.60 5.52 0.30
N GLU A 206 -42.45 5.54 -1.03
CA GLU A 206 -42.15 4.32 -1.81
C GLU A 206 -40.63 4.08 -1.96
N MET A 207 -39.85 5.14 -2.08
CA MET A 207 -38.40 5.02 -2.27
C MET A 207 -37.65 5.29 -0.96
N PRO A 208 -36.69 4.45 -0.56
CA PRO A 208 -35.83 4.74 0.58
C PRO A 208 -35.06 6.05 0.39
N GLU A 209 -34.89 6.79 1.47
CA GLU A 209 -34.03 7.99 1.46
C GLU A 209 -32.63 7.69 0.97
N ILE A 210 -32.06 8.65 0.26
CA ILE A 210 -30.66 8.62 -0.13
C ILE A 210 -29.85 9.29 0.98
N ARG A 211 -28.97 8.54 1.63
CA ARG A 211 -27.99 9.04 2.60
C ARG A 211 -26.64 8.49 2.25
N VAL A 212 -25.75 9.33 1.74
CA VAL A 212 -24.46 8.90 1.23
C VAL A 212 -23.39 9.93 1.52
N ILE A 213 -22.18 9.46 1.85
CA ILE A 213 -20.94 10.25 1.81
C ILE A 213 -20.05 9.72 0.69
N ALA A 214 -19.28 10.60 0.10
CA ALA A 214 -18.35 10.30 -1.00
C ALA A 214 -16.95 10.84 -0.68
N PRO A 215 -16.14 10.11 0.11
CA PRO A 215 -14.73 10.44 0.31
C PRO A 215 -13.92 10.11 -0.94
N GLY A 216 -12.90 10.91 -1.24
CA GLY A 216 -12.01 10.61 -2.36
C GLY A 216 -11.03 11.73 -2.68
N ARG A 217 -10.13 11.44 -3.62
CA ARG A 217 -9.18 12.41 -4.16
C ARG A 217 -9.86 13.31 -5.18
N THR A 218 -9.44 14.56 -5.22
CA THR A 218 -9.87 15.59 -6.15
C THR A 218 -8.67 16.35 -6.68
N TYR A 219 -8.83 17.04 -7.80
CA TYR A 219 -7.73 17.60 -8.55
C TYR A 219 -8.06 19.01 -9.03
N ARG A 220 -7.15 19.96 -8.80
CA ARG A 220 -7.26 21.35 -9.30
C ARG A 220 -5.89 21.82 -9.76
N VAL A 221 -5.87 22.67 -10.80
CA VAL A 221 -4.63 23.30 -11.27
C VAL A 221 -4.27 24.43 -10.31
N ASP A 222 -3.86 24.08 -9.11
CA ASP A 222 -3.45 25.03 -8.09
C ASP A 222 -2.35 24.41 -7.21
N SER A 223 -1.31 25.19 -6.89
CA SER A 223 -0.18 24.68 -6.11
C SER A 223 0.51 25.82 -5.39
N ASP A 224 0.31 25.90 -4.07
CA ASP A 224 1.02 26.84 -3.20
C ASP A 224 1.23 26.22 -1.79
N ALA A 225 1.57 27.03 -0.80
CA ALA A 225 1.80 26.56 0.57
C ALA A 225 0.53 26.00 1.27
N THR A 226 -0.65 26.31 0.73
CA THR A 226 -1.97 25.92 1.27
C THR A 226 -2.80 25.07 0.32
N HIS A 227 -2.34 24.91 -0.93
CA HIS A 227 -3.01 24.17 -1.98
C HIS A 227 -2.09 23.12 -2.61
N SER A 228 -2.64 21.94 -2.83
CA SER A 228 -1.99 20.84 -3.57
C SER A 228 -2.81 20.53 -4.82
N PRO A 229 -2.17 20.20 -5.95
CA PRO A 229 -2.88 19.80 -7.18
C PRO A 229 -3.79 18.59 -6.96
N MET A 230 -3.46 17.74 -6.00
CA MET A 230 -4.30 16.65 -5.50
C MET A 230 -4.55 16.87 -4.01
N PHE A 231 -5.81 16.78 -3.61
CA PHE A 231 -6.25 16.86 -2.21
C PHE A 231 -7.45 15.95 -1.99
N HIS A 232 -7.81 15.73 -0.73
CA HIS A 232 -8.96 14.89 -0.40
C HIS A 232 -10.19 15.75 -0.14
N GLN A 233 -11.34 15.24 -0.57
CA GLN A 233 -12.64 15.81 -0.28
C GLN A 233 -13.60 14.71 0.15
N CYS A 234 -14.50 15.03 1.05
CA CYS A 234 -15.62 14.17 1.42
C CYS A 234 -16.89 14.99 1.31
N GLU A 235 -17.77 14.58 0.43
CA GLU A 235 -19.09 15.18 0.29
C GLU A 235 -20.17 14.26 0.82
N GLY A 236 -21.24 14.86 1.34
CA GLY A 236 -22.41 14.16 1.84
C GLY A 236 -23.68 14.66 1.15
N LEU A 237 -24.60 13.73 0.94
CA LEU A 237 -25.91 13.97 0.38
C LEU A 237 -26.98 13.23 1.20
N TRP A 238 -28.02 13.94 1.56
CA TRP A 238 -29.24 13.33 2.08
C TRP A 238 -30.43 13.86 1.29
N VAL A 239 -31.17 12.98 0.63
CA VAL A 239 -32.38 13.30 -0.14
C VAL A 239 -33.54 12.45 0.36
N GLY A 240 -34.65 13.07 0.61
CA GLY A 240 -35.89 12.45 1.04
C GLY A 240 -37.06 13.45 0.86
N GLU A 241 -38.22 13.12 1.40
CA GLU A 241 -39.41 13.97 1.26
C GLU A 241 -39.47 15.10 2.28
N ASN A 242 -38.93 14.86 3.48
CA ASN A 242 -39.05 15.78 4.61
C ASN A 242 -37.67 16.25 5.11
N VAL A 243 -36.67 16.19 4.26
CA VAL A 243 -35.31 16.61 4.60
C VAL A 243 -35.20 18.13 4.51
N SER A 244 -34.62 18.74 5.53
CA SER A 244 -34.58 20.20 5.66
C SER A 244 -33.19 20.75 5.99
N PHE A 245 -33.03 22.05 5.88
CA PHE A 245 -31.81 22.74 6.33
C PHE A 245 -31.54 22.57 7.84
N LYS A 246 -32.60 22.31 8.63
CA LYS A 246 -32.49 21.99 10.06
C LYS A 246 -31.76 20.67 10.26
N ASP A 247 -32.04 19.68 9.41
CA ASP A 247 -31.40 18.38 9.47
C ASP A 247 -29.92 18.49 9.08
N LEU A 248 -29.55 19.28 8.06
CA LEU A 248 -28.19 19.64 7.75
C LEU A 248 -27.45 20.22 8.97
N LYS A 249 -28.08 21.20 9.64
CA LYS A 249 -27.47 21.83 10.84
C LYS A 249 -27.24 20.82 11.95
N PHE A 250 -28.19 19.92 12.17
CA PHE A 250 -28.09 18.89 13.20
C PHE A 250 -26.97 17.90 12.88
N VAL A 251 -27.01 17.30 11.69
CA VAL A 251 -26.03 16.29 11.24
C VAL A 251 -24.61 16.84 11.27
N PHE A 252 -24.40 18.04 10.73
CA PHE A 252 -23.06 18.61 10.66
C PHE A 252 -22.54 19.11 12.02
N THR A 253 -23.42 19.56 12.90
CA THR A 253 -23.05 19.93 14.28
C THR A 253 -22.63 18.70 15.07
N ASP A 254 -23.39 17.61 14.98
CA ASP A 254 -23.09 16.37 15.65
C ASP A 254 -21.78 15.74 15.12
N PHE A 255 -21.61 15.75 13.80
CA PHE A 255 -20.35 15.36 13.18
C PHE A 255 -19.15 16.13 13.71
N CYS A 256 -19.20 17.46 13.71
CA CYS A 256 -18.06 18.28 14.17
C CYS A 256 -17.72 18.04 15.64
N ARG A 257 -18.72 17.96 16.51
CA ARG A 257 -18.51 17.70 17.94
C ARG A 257 -17.87 16.31 18.18
N THR A 258 -18.39 15.31 17.51
CA THR A 258 -17.86 13.93 17.60
C THR A 258 -16.48 13.83 16.98
N PHE A 259 -16.24 14.48 15.85
CA PHE A 259 -14.96 14.45 15.15
C PHE A 259 -13.83 15.11 15.96
N PHE A 260 -14.08 16.30 16.53
CA PHE A 260 -13.11 17.05 17.33
C PHE A 260 -13.14 16.68 18.82
N GLU A 261 -14.07 15.82 19.26
CA GLU A 261 -14.23 15.44 20.67
C GLU A 261 -14.43 16.67 21.59
N SER A 262 -15.27 17.62 21.14
CA SER A 262 -15.47 18.91 21.80
C SER A 262 -16.97 19.28 21.80
N ASP A 263 -17.59 19.16 22.97
CA ASP A 263 -19.02 19.49 23.15
C ASP A 263 -19.30 20.98 23.11
N ASP A 264 -18.33 21.81 23.45
CA ASP A 264 -18.40 23.27 23.48
C ASP A 264 -18.07 23.94 22.13
N LEU A 265 -17.84 23.12 21.08
CA LEU A 265 -17.60 23.62 19.74
C LEU A 265 -18.82 24.40 19.20
N VAL A 266 -18.59 25.64 18.77
CA VAL A 266 -19.64 26.49 18.19
C VAL A 266 -19.56 26.47 16.66
N LEU A 267 -20.72 26.27 16.03
CA LEU A 267 -20.85 26.35 14.59
C LEU A 267 -21.64 27.59 14.19
N ARG A 268 -21.28 28.18 13.05
CA ARG A 268 -22.14 29.16 12.36
C ARG A 268 -22.27 28.83 10.90
N PHE A 269 -23.40 29.12 10.34
CA PHE A 269 -23.71 28.98 8.92
C PHE A 269 -23.81 30.39 8.32
N ARG A 270 -22.87 30.68 7.38
CA ARG A 270 -22.86 31.97 6.68
C ARG A 270 -23.48 31.80 5.30
N PRO A 271 -24.35 32.73 4.84
CA PRO A 271 -24.82 32.68 3.45
C PRO A 271 -23.68 32.65 2.46
N SER A 272 -23.79 31.79 1.45
CA SER A 272 -22.85 31.65 0.36
C SER A 272 -23.58 31.36 -0.95
N PHE A 273 -22.84 31.06 -2.00
CA PHE A 273 -23.39 30.67 -3.30
C PHE A 273 -22.62 29.50 -3.88
N PHE A 274 -23.38 28.43 -4.23
CA PHE A 274 -22.89 27.32 -5.03
C PHE A 274 -23.93 26.98 -6.09
N PRO A 275 -23.53 26.64 -7.35
CA PRO A 275 -24.51 26.39 -8.42
C PRO A 275 -25.48 25.24 -8.14
N PHE A 276 -25.04 24.29 -7.33
CA PHE A 276 -25.75 23.02 -7.03
C PHE A 276 -26.58 23.07 -5.74
N THR A 277 -26.58 24.19 -5.01
CA THR A 277 -27.38 24.35 -3.78
C THR A 277 -28.10 25.71 -3.74
N GLU A 278 -29.33 25.73 -3.17
CA GLU A 278 -30.13 26.93 -2.95
C GLU A 278 -31.14 26.72 -1.80
N PRO A 279 -30.98 27.37 -0.62
CA PRO A 279 -29.89 28.27 -0.26
C PRO A 279 -28.56 27.54 0.00
N SER A 280 -27.48 28.28 -0.19
CA SER A 280 -26.10 27.81 0.10
C SER A 280 -25.57 28.44 1.37
N ALA A 281 -24.70 27.72 2.08
CA ALA A 281 -24.02 28.21 3.28
C ALA A 281 -22.62 27.64 3.41
N GLU A 282 -21.69 28.47 3.83
CA GLU A 282 -20.41 28.03 4.38
C GLU A 282 -20.56 27.75 5.88
N ILE A 283 -19.86 26.74 6.34
CA ILE A 283 -19.86 26.31 7.74
C ILE A 283 -18.52 26.64 8.38
N ASP A 284 -18.56 27.49 9.39
CA ASP A 284 -17.39 27.81 10.21
C ASP A 284 -17.55 27.19 11.60
N ILE A 285 -16.42 26.75 12.16
CA ILE A 285 -16.32 26.29 13.54
C ILE A 285 -15.47 27.24 14.37
N GLN A 286 -15.73 27.29 15.68
CA GLN A 286 -14.92 28.02 16.65
C GLN A 286 -14.70 27.15 17.87
N PHE A 287 -13.43 26.94 18.19
CA PHE A 287 -13.01 26.28 19.43
C PHE A 287 -13.11 27.29 20.58
N GLN A 288 -13.58 26.85 21.74
CA GLN A 288 -13.66 27.68 22.94
C GLN A 288 -12.36 27.62 23.77
N GLN A 289 -11.52 26.62 23.52
CA GLN A 289 -10.27 26.36 24.25
C GLN A 289 -9.14 26.02 23.26
N GLY A 290 -7.90 26.09 23.77
CA GLY A 290 -6.72 25.71 22.99
C GLY A 290 -6.14 26.83 22.11
N PRO A 291 -5.14 26.54 21.28
CA PRO A 291 -4.41 27.53 20.48
C PRO A 291 -5.27 28.28 19.45
N LEU A 292 -6.38 27.69 19.03
CA LEU A 292 -7.32 28.22 18.03
C LEU A 292 -8.57 28.84 18.65
N ALA A 293 -8.63 28.97 19.98
CA ALA A 293 -9.79 29.49 20.69
C ALA A 293 -10.21 30.89 20.18
N GLY A 294 -11.51 31.08 20.01
CA GLY A 294 -12.11 32.33 19.57
C GLY A 294 -11.97 32.63 18.06
N ARG A 295 -11.22 31.84 17.31
CA ARG A 295 -11.07 32.02 15.84
C ARG A 295 -12.13 31.24 15.08
N TRP A 296 -12.75 31.88 14.10
CA TRP A 296 -13.61 31.20 13.14
C TRP A 296 -12.81 30.56 12.04
N LEU A 297 -13.06 29.29 11.80
CA LEU A 297 -12.35 28.46 10.83
C LEU A 297 -13.38 27.83 9.91
N GLU A 298 -13.34 28.15 8.62
CA GLU A 298 -14.16 27.50 7.61
C GLU A 298 -13.75 26.04 7.44
N VAL A 299 -14.74 25.15 7.46
CA VAL A 299 -14.53 23.69 7.37
C VAL A 299 -15.36 23.03 6.27
N ALA A 300 -16.45 23.64 5.81
CA ALA A 300 -17.31 23.05 4.78
C ALA A 300 -18.13 24.09 4.02
N GLY A 301 -18.45 23.78 2.77
CA GLY A 301 -19.55 24.35 2.03
C GLY A 301 -20.78 23.45 2.10
N SER A 302 -21.99 24.02 2.09
CA SER A 302 -23.23 23.25 2.24
C SER A 302 -24.43 23.96 1.67
N GLY A 303 -25.57 23.28 1.61
CA GLY A 303 -26.85 23.91 1.27
C GLY A 303 -27.94 22.89 0.96
N GLN A 304 -29.15 23.41 0.69
CA GLN A 304 -30.21 22.59 0.11
C GLN A 304 -29.90 22.31 -1.36
N VAL A 305 -30.14 21.08 -1.77
CA VAL A 305 -29.86 20.64 -3.15
C VAL A 305 -30.76 21.39 -4.11
N HIS A 306 -30.15 22.00 -5.12
CA HIS A 306 -30.88 22.78 -6.13
C HIS A 306 -31.90 21.90 -6.88
N PRO A 307 -33.12 22.38 -7.19
CA PRO A 307 -34.15 21.61 -7.88
C PRO A 307 -33.70 20.99 -9.21
N ASN A 308 -32.83 21.67 -9.97
CA ASN A 308 -32.28 21.11 -11.20
C ASN A 308 -31.39 19.88 -10.94
N VAL A 309 -30.64 19.86 -9.84
CA VAL A 309 -29.82 18.72 -9.43
C VAL A 309 -30.70 17.53 -9.03
N ILE A 310 -31.82 17.78 -8.30
CA ILE A 310 -32.79 16.74 -7.98
C ILE A 310 -33.39 16.13 -9.26
N ARG A 311 -33.73 16.97 -10.27
CA ARG A 311 -34.19 16.46 -11.59
C ARG A 311 -33.11 15.61 -12.29
N ASN A 312 -31.84 16.03 -12.24
CA ASN A 312 -30.74 15.30 -12.84
C ASN A 312 -30.49 13.97 -12.15
N MET A 313 -30.90 13.81 -10.89
CA MET A 313 -30.91 12.52 -10.17
C MET A 313 -32.06 11.59 -10.61
N GLY A 314 -33.01 12.10 -11.41
CA GLY A 314 -34.19 11.34 -11.84
C GLY A 314 -35.36 11.41 -10.84
N LEU A 315 -35.36 12.42 -9.97
CA LEU A 315 -36.39 12.66 -8.94
C LEU A 315 -37.22 13.91 -9.24
N ASP A 316 -38.44 13.96 -8.69
CA ASP A 316 -39.32 15.10 -8.78
C ASP A 316 -38.98 16.11 -7.67
N PRO A 317 -38.53 17.33 -7.99
CA PRO A 317 -38.17 18.34 -6.99
C PRO A 317 -39.35 18.92 -6.19
N GLU A 318 -40.59 18.67 -6.64
CA GLU A 318 -41.81 19.06 -5.88
C GLU A 318 -42.08 18.04 -4.74
N LYS A 319 -41.47 16.88 -4.78
CA LYS A 319 -41.65 15.78 -3.80
C LYS A 319 -40.43 15.48 -2.99
N PHE A 320 -39.27 15.57 -3.62
CA PHE A 320 -37.98 15.24 -2.99
C PHE A 320 -37.17 16.51 -2.77
N ILE A 321 -36.67 16.63 -1.58
CA ILE A 321 -35.77 17.70 -1.16
C ILE A 321 -34.55 17.09 -0.49
N GLY A 322 -33.43 17.79 -0.47
CA GLY A 322 -32.25 17.28 0.17
C GLY A 322 -31.30 18.38 0.58
N PHE A 323 -30.30 18.00 1.34
CA PHE A 323 -29.14 18.82 1.58
C PHE A 323 -27.87 18.12 1.12
N ALA A 324 -26.87 18.93 0.81
CA ALA A 324 -25.51 18.47 0.55
C ALA A 324 -24.49 19.30 1.33
N PHE A 325 -23.35 18.71 1.60
CA PHE A 325 -22.19 19.39 2.17
C PHE A 325 -20.91 18.82 1.57
N GLY A 326 -19.86 19.64 1.53
CA GLY A 326 -18.52 19.22 1.11
C GLY A 326 -17.48 19.75 2.09
N MET A 327 -16.59 18.89 2.53
CA MET A 327 -15.51 19.21 3.47
C MET A 327 -14.17 18.66 2.98
N GLY A 328 -13.07 19.30 3.41
CA GLY A 328 -11.69 18.87 3.09
C GLY A 328 -11.10 18.04 4.23
N PRO A 329 -10.98 16.70 4.10
CA PRO A 329 -10.35 15.85 5.09
C PRO A 329 -8.93 16.30 5.45
N ASP A 330 -8.14 16.76 4.49
CA ASP A 330 -6.79 17.31 4.76
C ASP A 330 -6.85 18.49 5.73
N ARG A 331 -7.80 19.40 5.53
CA ARG A 331 -8.03 20.54 6.42
C ARG A 331 -8.47 20.10 7.82
N LEU A 332 -9.36 19.12 7.90
CA LEU A 332 -9.81 18.56 9.17
C LEU A 332 -8.65 17.83 9.89
N THR A 333 -7.79 17.15 9.14
CA THR A 333 -6.58 16.50 9.67
C THR A 333 -5.62 17.55 10.26
N MET A 334 -5.37 18.65 9.53
CA MET A 334 -4.55 19.75 10.03
C MET A 334 -5.08 20.30 11.36
N LEU A 335 -6.40 20.53 11.45
CA LEU A 335 -7.03 21.06 12.67
C LEU A 335 -7.00 20.07 13.83
N ARG A 336 -7.19 18.77 13.57
CA ARG A 336 -7.22 17.73 14.60
C ARG A 336 -5.84 17.46 15.21
N TYR A 337 -4.80 17.48 14.38
CA TYR A 337 -3.43 17.14 14.76
C TYR A 337 -2.51 18.35 14.94
N ASP A 338 -3.06 19.57 14.88
CA ASP A 338 -2.33 20.85 14.99
C ASP A 338 -1.16 20.95 13.99
N VAL A 339 -1.39 20.49 12.76
CA VAL A 339 -0.45 20.59 11.64
C VAL A 339 -0.71 21.86 10.87
N ASN A 340 0.28 22.72 10.72
CA ASN A 340 0.14 24.04 10.11
C ASN A 340 0.59 24.13 8.65
N ASP A 341 1.13 23.05 8.09
CA ASP A 341 1.61 22.97 6.69
C ASP A 341 1.06 21.72 6.02
N LEU A 342 0.20 21.92 5.01
CA LEU A 342 -0.43 20.84 4.24
C LEU A 342 0.58 19.94 3.54
N ARG A 343 1.72 20.48 3.10
CA ARG A 343 2.75 19.76 2.33
C ARG A 343 3.35 18.59 3.11
N LEU A 344 3.37 18.67 4.44
CA LEU A 344 3.87 17.60 5.31
C LEU A 344 3.12 16.27 5.11
N PHE A 345 1.86 16.31 4.70
CA PHE A 345 1.09 15.10 4.39
C PHE A 345 1.53 14.43 3.08
N PHE A 346 2.20 15.16 2.18
CA PHE A 346 2.57 14.68 0.85
C PHE A 346 4.08 14.49 0.65
N ASP A 347 4.93 15.07 1.52
CA ASP A 347 6.39 15.00 1.42
C ASP A 347 6.98 13.62 1.71
N GLY A 348 6.23 12.72 2.35
CA GLY A 348 6.69 11.37 2.66
C GLY A 348 7.79 11.32 3.74
N ASP A 349 7.97 12.36 4.56
CA ASP A 349 8.96 12.37 5.63
C ASP A 349 8.58 11.38 6.73
N ILE A 350 9.39 10.31 6.87
CA ILE A 350 9.17 9.25 7.87
C ILE A 350 9.19 9.79 9.30
N ARG A 351 9.96 10.84 9.59
CA ARG A 351 10.03 11.46 10.93
C ARG A 351 8.70 12.14 11.28
N PHE A 352 8.05 12.74 10.31
CA PHE A 352 6.71 13.30 10.46
C PHE A 352 5.67 12.18 10.60
N LEU A 353 5.66 11.22 9.67
CA LEU A 353 4.66 10.15 9.63
C LEU A 353 4.73 9.21 10.83
N SER A 354 5.92 9.00 11.42
CA SER A 354 6.08 8.14 12.61
C SER A 354 5.42 8.70 13.88
N GLN A 355 4.94 9.94 13.87
CA GLN A 355 4.21 10.54 15.00
C GLN A 355 2.74 10.09 15.07
N PHE A 356 2.22 9.47 14.00
CA PHE A 356 0.83 9.03 13.89
C PHE A 356 0.76 7.48 13.99
N GLN A 357 1.13 6.93 15.14
CA GLN A 357 1.09 5.47 15.41
C GLN A 357 -0.02 5.11 16.39
#